data_3836ba8572a7b4a89a01c8756529f2ce
#
_entry.id   3836ba8572a7b4a89a01c8756529f2ce
#
_cell.length_a   1.000
_cell.length_b   1.000
_cell.length_c   1.000
_cell.angle_alpha   90.00
_cell.angle_beta   90.00
_cell.angle_gamma   90.00
#
_symmetry.space_group_name_H-M   'P 1'
#
loop_
_entity.id
_entity.type
_entity.pdbx_description
1 polymer ?
#
loop_
_entity_poly.entity_id
_entity_poly.type
_entity_poly.pdbx_seq_one_letter_code
_entity_poly.pdbx_strand_id
1 'polypeptide(L)'
;KSTQISRLIIDNIDEAGKLVDQLEDLEELSSFKYSIRDIETVLKDVIQKLHPLGIGYRDHKECIRIQIEYGKLKNELKEICLSIILNDSLDDLDKIKNNFIANGGKESAFEDALNEIKKCDLSPGLNFQESQYVYPDLKITKENNQTKISFIEKDFPKIKIDEALAKNVKKNLKIEKNNELSEKISEAKWLLSSINKRNDTVLKVGE
;
A
#
# COMPACT_ATOMS: atom_id res chain seq x y z
N LYS A 1 -14.70 -25.06 1.16
CA LYS A 1 -15.46 -24.25 2.14
C LYS A 1 -14.55 -23.17 2.71
N SER A 2 -13.44 -23.52 3.37
CA SER A 2 -12.51 -22.53 3.97
C SER A 2 -12.01 -21.48 2.98
N THR A 3 -11.55 -21.85 1.79
CA THR A 3 -11.07 -20.93 0.76
C THR A 3 -12.11 -19.90 0.30
N GLN A 4 -13.38 -20.30 0.24
CA GLN A 4 -14.46 -19.39 -0.15
C GLN A 4 -14.77 -18.40 0.97
N ILE A 5 -14.74 -18.86 2.23
CA ILE A 5 -14.91 -17.99 3.40
C ILE A 5 -13.73 -17.03 3.50
N SER A 6 -12.49 -17.50 3.28
CA SER A 6 -11.31 -16.61 3.29
C SER A 6 -11.43 -15.48 2.25
N ARG A 7 -11.92 -15.78 1.03
CA ARG A 7 -12.16 -14.73 0.01
C ARG A 7 -13.20 -13.73 0.46
N LEU A 8 -14.32 -14.21 1.00
CA LEU A 8 -15.37 -13.35 1.53
C LEU A 8 -14.81 -12.40 2.61
N ILE A 9 -13.99 -12.91 3.52
CA ILE A 9 -13.35 -12.09 4.56
C ILE A 9 -12.38 -11.08 3.94
N ILE A 10 -11.52 -11.49 3.01
CA ILE A 10 -10.52 -10.63 2.37
C ILE A 10 -11.19 -9.49 1.59
N ASP A 11 -12.28 -9.77 0.88
CA ASP A 11 -13.03 -8.77 0.11
C ASP A 11 -13.68 -7.70 1.02
N ASN A 12 -13.78 -7.96 2.32
CA ASN A 12 -14.32 -7.05 3.34
C ASN A 12 -13.27 -6.52 4.33
N ILE A 13 -11.99 -6.60 3.99
CA ILE A 13 -10.88 -5.96 4.72
C ILE A 13 -10.52 -4.64 4.04
N ASP A 14 -10.36 -3.57 4.82
CA ASP A 14 -9.94 -2.26 4.34
C ASP A 14 -8.43 -2.17 4.07
N GLU A 15 -7.98 -1.03 3.53
CA GLU A 15 -6.58 -0.77 3.24
C GLU A 15 -5.68 -0.80 4.50
N ALA A 16 -6.24 -0.51 5.68
CA ALA A 16 -5.52 -0.56 6.95
C ALA A 16 -5.39 -2.00 7.50
N GLY A 17 -6.12 -2.95 6.92
CA GLY A 17 -6.17 -4.34 7.36
C GLY A 17 -7.29 -4.65 8.35
N LYS A 18 -8.23 -3.73 8.56
CA LYS A 18 -9.39 -3.89 9.46
C LYS A 18 -10.53 -4.59 8.75
N LEU A 19 -11.21 -5.50 9.43
CA LEU A 19 -12.49 -6.04 8.97
C LEU A 19 -13.58 -4.97 9.10
N VAL A 20 -14.18 -4.57 7.99
CA VAL A 20 -15.17 -3.48 7.94
C VAL A 20 -16.51 -3.95 8.46
N ASP A 21 -16.97 -5.09 7.94
CA ASP A 21 -18.28 -5.64 8.24
C ASP A 21 -18.24 -6.50 9.51
N GLN A 22 -19.39 -6.60 10.19
CA GLN A 22 -19.55 -7.52 11.32
C GLN A 22 -19.71 -8.96 10.80
N LEU A 23 -19.49 -9.95 11.68
CA LEU A 23 -19.58 -11.36 11.28
C LEU A 23 -20.99 -11.75 10.82
N GLU A 24 -22.01 -11.09 11.38
CA GLU A 24 -23.41 -11.21 11.02
C GLU A 24 -23.67 -10.74 9.58
N ASP A 25 -23.06 -9.61 9.20
CA ASP A 25 -23.18 -9.06 7.84
C ASP A 25 -22.53 -9.99 6.82
N LEU A 26 -21.39 -10.61 7.16
CA LEU A 26 -20.72 -11.61 6.33
C LEU A 26 -21.54 -12.90 6.16
N GLU A 27 -22.28 -13.31 7.19
CA GLU A 27 -23.21 -14.42 7.08
C GLU A 27 -24.31 -14.11 6.07
N GLU A 28 -24.92 -12.91 6.15
CA GLU A 28 -25.93 -12.43 5.19
C GLU A 28 -25.37 -12.31 3.77
N LEU A 29 -24.20 -11.72 3.58
CA LEU A 29 -23.50 -11.62 2.29
C LEU A 29 -23.26 -12.97 1.65
N SER A 30 -23.02 -13.99 2.46
CA SER A 30 -22.91 -15.38 1.98
C SER A 30 -24.24 -16.03 1.65
N SER A 31 -25.38 -15.31 1.78
CA SER A 31 -26.74 -15.84 1.71
C SER A 31 -26.95 -16.99 2.71
N PHE A 32 -26.46 -16.84 3.94
CA PHE A 32 -26.51 -17.82 5.04
C PHE A 32 -25.88 -19.19 4.70
N LYS A 33 -24.99 -19.22 3.73
CA LYS A 33 -24.28 -20.44 3.33
C LYS A 33 -23.24 -20.86 4.34
N TYR A 34 -22.66 -19.93 5.08
CA TYR A 34 -21.65 -20.13 6.11
C TYR A 34 -22.14 -19.52 7.43
N SER A 35 -22.04 -20.30 8.51
CA SER A 35 -22.42 -19.81 9.83
C SER A 35 -21.37 -18.82 10.38
N ILE A 36 -21.79 -17.93 11.28
CA ILE A 36 -20.90 -17.01 11.99
C ILE A 36 -19.71 -17.76 12.61
N ARG A 37 -19.93 -18.95 13.17
CA ARG A 37 -18.86 -19.80 13.75
C ARG A 37 -17.85 -20.27 12.71
N ASP A 38 -18.30 -20.65 11.51
CA ASP A 38 -17.41 -21.05 10.42
C ASP A 38 -16.55 -19.86 9.98
N ILE A 39 -17.16 -18.68 9.86
CA ILE A 39 -16.47 -17.44 9.45
C ILE A 39 -15.45 -17.04 10.50
N GLU A 40 -15.83 -17.03 11.78
CA GLU A 40 -14.93 -16.70 12.89
C GLU A 40 -13.75 -17.66 13.02
N THR A 41 -14.00 -18.96 12.81
CA THR A 41 -12.93 -19.97 12.81
C THR A 41 -11.92 -19.70 11.69
N VAL A 42 -12.39 -19.41 10.48
CA VAL A 42 -11.52 -19.13 9.34
C VAL A 42 -10.79 -17.78 9.55
N LEU A 43 -11.45 -16.78 10.12
CA LEU A 43 -10.83 -15.51 10.46
C LEU A 43 -9.64 -15.72 11.40
N LYS A 44 -9.84 -16.43 12.53
CA LYS A 44 -8.81 -16.66 13.55
C LYS A 44 -7.71 -17.63 13.12
N ASP A 45 -8.10 -18.74 12.47
CA ASP A 45 -7.16 -19.82 12.15
C ASP A 45 -6.39 -19.62 10.85
N VAL A 46 -6.94 -18.83 9.93
CA VAL A 46 -6.32 -18.61 8.62
C VAL A 46 -5.91 -17.16 8.45
N ILE A 47 -6.85 -16.21 8.50
CA ILE A 47 -6.60 -14.82 8.11
C ILE A 47 -5.66 -14.12 9.10
N GLN A 48 -5.94 -14.20 10.40
CA GLN A 48 -5.15 -13.53 11.43
C GLN A 48 -3.74 -14.08 11.60
N LYS A 49 -3.45 -15.26 11.03
CA LYS A 49 -2.09 -15.85 11.00
C LYS A 49 -1.29 -15.47 9.76
N LEU A 50 -1.90 -14.78 8.79
CA LEU A 50 -1.20 -14.33 7.59
C LEU A 50 -0.26 -13.15 7.91
N HIS A 51 0.70 -12.94 7.04
CA HIS A 51 1.61 -11.79 7.13
C HIS A 51 1.12 -10.68 6.20
N PRO A 52 1.11 -9.40 6.68
CA PRO A 52 1.57 -8.91 7.99
C PRO A 52 0.62 -9.29 9.13
N LEU A 53 1.21 -9.54 10.29
CA LEU A 53 0.44 -9.88 11.49
C LEU A 53 -0.47 -8.71 11.89
N GLY A 54 -1.67 -9.04 12.31
CA GLY A 54 -2.67 -8.06 12.71
C GLY A 54 -3.77 -7.82 11.68
N ILE A 55 -3.71 -8.40 10.48
CA ILE A 55 -4.78 -8.29 9.47
C ILE A 55 -6.03 -9.05 9.93
N GLY A 56 -7.21 -8.55 9.53
CA GLY A 56 -8.52 -9.12 9.88
C GLY A 56 -8.93 -8.80 11.31
N TYR A 57 -8.42 -7.73 11.88
CA TYR A 57 -8.84 -7.26 13.20
C TYR A 57 -10.17 -6.51 13.14
N ARG A 58 -10.94 -6.59 14.22
CA ARG A 58 -12.22 -5.89 14.38
C ARG A 58 -12.07 -4.58 15.17
N ASP A 59 -11.16 -4.60 16.15
CA ASP A 59 -10.81 -3.43 16.95
C ASP A 59 -9.28 -3.35 17.17
N HIS A 60 -8.79 -2.18 17.57
CA HIS A 60 -7.35 -1.96 17.76
C HIS A 60 -6.73 -2.85 18.86
N LYS A 61 -7.50 -3.23 19.88
CA LYS A 61 -7.03 -4.15 20.91
C LYS A 61 -6.78 -5.55 20.32
N GLU A 62 -7.69 -5.99 19.45
CA GLU A 62 -7.53 -7.26 18.73
C GLU A 62 -6.32 -7.21 17.78
N CYS A 63 -6.11 -6.09 17.07
CA CYS A 63 -4.95 -5.90 16.21
C CYS A 63 -3.62 -6.09 16.96
N ILE A 64 -3.48 -5.41 18.11
CA ILE A 64 -2.30 -5.53 18.95
C ILE A 64 -2.17 -6.95 19.50
N ARG A 65 -3.28 -7.55 19.97
CA ARG A 65 -3.29 -8.93 20.48
C ARG A 65 -2.76 -9.92 19.45
N ILE A 66 -3.23 -9.85 18.20
CA ILE A 66 -2.78 -10.73 17.11
C ILE A 66 -1.28 -10.60 16.91
N GLN A 67 -0.76 -9.37 16.85
CA GLN A 67 0.66 -9.12 16.64
C GLN A 67 1.53 -9.67 17.80
N ILE A 68 1.07 -9.52 19.03
CA ILE A 68 1.74 -10.06 20.21
C ILE A 68 1.66 -11.59 20.19
N GLU A 69 0.49 -12.17 19.95
CA GLU A 69 0.25 -13.62 20.03
C GLU A 69 1.05 -14.38 18.97
N TYR A 70 1.08 -13.89 17.72
CA TYR A 70 1.79 -14.55 16.63
C TYR A 70 3.19 -13.98 16.36
N GLY A 71 3.58 -12.90 17.04
CA GLY A 71 4.91 -12.28 16.93
C GLY A 71 6.02 -13.14 17.55
N LYS A 72 7.28 -12.76 17.26
CA LYS A 72 8.49 -13.45 17.73
C LYS A 72 8.90 -12.96 19.12
N LEU A 73 8.01 -12.95 20.08
CA LEU A 73 8.28 -12.56 21.48
C LEU A 73 8.52 -13.79 22.36
N LYS A 74 9.23 -13.60 23.48
CA LYS A 74 9.37 -14.63 24.51
C LYS A 74 8.03 -14.87 25.21
N ASN A 75 7.73 -16.13 25.55
CA ASN A 75 6.44 -16.50 26.14
C ASN A 75 6.08 -15.71 27.40
N GLU A 76 7.04 -15.50 28.29
CA GLU A 76 6.83 -14.71 29.51
C GLU A 76 6.39 -13.26 29.18
N LEU A 77 7.04 -12.63 28.21
CA LEU A 77 6.71 -11.27 27.81
C LEU A 77 5.35 -11.21 27.09
N LYS A 78 5.01 -12.23 26.28
CA LYS A 78 3.69 -12.37 25.65
C LYS A 78 2.57 -12.38 26.68
N GLU A 79 2.71 -13.21 27.72
CA GLU A 79 1.69 -13.34 28.77
C GLU A 79 1.46 -11.99 29.48
N ILE A 80 2.53 -11.25 29.78
CA ILE A 80 2.44 -9.93 30.38
C ILE A 80 1.72 -8.95 29.43
N CYS A 81 2.13 -8.89 28.16
CA CYS A 81 1.48 -8.04 27.15
C CYS A 81 -0.02 -8.36 27.03
N LEU A 82 -0.37 -9.64 26.91
CA LEU A 82 -1.76 -10.08 26.79
C LEU A 82 -2.56 -9.75 28.06
N SER A 83 -1.98 -9.86 29.24
CA SER A 83 -2.63 -9.48 30.51
C SER A 83 -2.92 -7.97 30.57
N ILE A 84 -2.05 -7.14 30.02
CA ILE A 84 -2.25 -5.68 29.93
C ILE A 84 -3.38 -5.36 28.95
N ILE A 85 -3.39 -5.99 27.77
CA ILE A 85 -4.37 -5.71 26.71
C ILE A 85 -5.78 -6.16 27.10
N LEU A 86 -5.90 -7.28 27.83
CA LEU A 86 -7.19 -7.83 28.28
C LEU A 86 -7.86 -7.00 29.38
N ASN A 87 -7.11 -6.12 30.07
CA ASN A 87 -7.70 -5.21 31.02
C ASN A 87 -8.50 -4.12 30.30
N ASP A 88 -9.81 -4.06 30.56
CA ASP A 88 -10.73 -3.11 29.91
C ASP A 88 -10.49 -1.65 30.32
N SER A 89 -9.77 -1.42 31.40
CA SER A 89 -9.47 -0.09 31.95
C SER A 89 -8.07 0.38 31.53
N LEU A 90 -7.78 0.46 30.22
CA LEU A 90 -6.51 1.04 29.73
C LEU A 90 -6.30 2.51 30.14
N ASP A 91 -7.36 3.17 30.59
CA ASP A 91 -7.30 4.55 31.08
C ASP A 91 -6.53 4.70 32.42
N ASP A 92 -6.23 3.58 33.08
CA ASP A 92 -5.61 3.57 34.39
C ASP A 92 -4.38 2.62 34.42
N LEU A 93 -3.41 2.88 33.54
CA LEU A 93 -2.17 2.10 33.41
C LEU A 93 -1.42 1.98 34.75
N ASP A 94 -1.50 3.01 35.62
CA ASP A 94 -0.87 3.00 36.93
C ASP A 94 -1.49 1.95 37.86
N LYS A 95 -2.80 1.74 37.78
CA LYS A 95 -3.48 0.68 38.58
C LYS A 95 -3.09 -0.70 38.07
N ILE A 96 -3.03 -0.88 36.74
CA ILE A 96 -2.61 -2.16 36.15
C ILE A 96 -1.16 -2.46 36.55
N LYS A 97 -0.26 -1.48 36.50
CA LYS A 97 1.14 -1.58 36.94
C LYS A 97 1.24 -1.96 38.41
N ASN A 98 0.50 -1.24 39.27
CA ASN A 98 0.51 -1.51 40.72
C ASN A 98 -0.03 -2.91 41.04
N ASN A 99 -1.10 -3.35 40.39
CA ASN A 99 -1.63 -4.69 40.54
C ASN A 99 -0.62 -5.77 40.09
N PHE A 100 0.07 -5.52 38.96
CA PHE A 100 1.09 -6.43 38.44
C PHE A 100 2.25 -6.58 39.43
N ILE A 101 2.73 -5.47 40.00
CA ILE A 101 3.81 -5.47 41.00
C ILE A 101 3.34 -6.12 42.30
N ALA A 102 2.11 -5.87 42.78
CA ALA A 102 1.53 -6.49 43.97
C ALA A 102 1.43 -8.01 43.83
N ASN A 103 1.24 -8.52 42.61
CA ASN A 103 1.24 -9.97 42.32
C ASN A 103 2.64 -10.55 42.09
N GLY A 104 3.71 -9.82 42.43
CA GLY A 104 5.09 -10.29 42.34
C GLY A 104 5.79 -10.08 41.00
N GLY A 105 5.16 -9.33 40.09
CA GLY A 105 5.77 -8.96 38.82
C GLY A 105 6.87 -7.91 38.99
N LYS A 106 7.89 -7.97 38.13
CA LYS A 106 8.98 -6.98 38.10
C LYS A 106 8.55 -5.75 37.29
N GLU A 107 8.81 -4.57 37.81
CA GLU A 107 8.52 -3.30 37.14
C GLU A 107 9.18 -3.21 35.74
N SER A 108 10.45 -3.64 35.62
CA SER A 108 11.15 -3.67 34.37
C SER A 108 10.46 -4.54 33.31
N ALA A 109 9.88 -5.68 33.70
CA ALA A 109 9.17 -6.57 32.78
C ALA A 109 7.85 -5.94 32.28
N PHE A 110 7.21 -5.13 33.11
CA PHE A 110 6.03 -4.37 32.74
C PHE A 110 6.36 -3.25 31.73
N GLU A 111 7.47 -2.54 31.95
CA GLU A 111 7.95 -1.51 31.01
C GLU A 111 8.38 -2.10 29.69
N ASP A 112 9.06 -3.24 29.68
CA ASP A 112 9.41 -3.97 28.46
C ASP A 112 8.16 -4.38 27.69
N ALA A 113 7.14 -4.87 28.38
CA ALA A 113 5.85 -5.23 27.76
C ALA A 113 5.14 -4.02 27.16
N LEU A 114 5.11 -2.89 27.83
CA LEU A 114 4.55 -1.65 27.30
C LEU A 114 5.30 -1.18 26.06
N ASN A 115 6.62 -1.31 26.05
CA ASN A 115 7.44 -0.92 24.89
C ASN A 115 7.17 -1.83 23.70
N GLU A 116 6.94 -3.13 23.89
CA GLU A 116 6.55 -4.04 22.81
C GLU A 116 5.13 -3.73 22.29
N ILE A 117 4.18 -3.42 23.15
CA ILE A 117 2.84 -2.99 22.76
C ILE A 117 2.90 -1.71 21.91
N LYS A 118 3.72 -0.73 22.30
CA LYS A 118 3.91 0.53 21.55
C LYS A 118 4.54 0.36 20.18
N LYS A 119 5.27 -0.74 19.94
CA LYS A 119 5.86 -1.06 18.63
C LYS A 119 4.87 -1.69 17.66
N CYS A 120 3.71 -2.13 18.14
CA CYS A 120 2.69 -2.72 17.28
C CYS A 120 2.13 -1.71 16.30
N ASP A 121 1.91 -2.15 15.07
CA ASP A 121 1.33 -1.33 14.01
C ASP A 121 -0.20 -1.44 14.06
N LEU A 122 -0.88 -0.29 14.15
CA LEU A 122 -2.35 -0.23 14.17
C LEU A 122 -2.99 -0.29 12.78
N SER A 123 -2.18 -0.19 11.73
CA SER A 123 -2.62 -0.21 10.33
C SER A 123 -1.72 -1.12 9.48
N PRO A 124 -1.64 -2.42 9.81
CA PRO A 124 -0.68 -3.33 9.18
C PRO A 124 -0.92 -3.50 7.67
N GLY A 125 -2.13 -3.25 7.17
CA GLY A 125 -2.46 -3.31 5.76
C GLY A 125 -1.75 -2.26 4.92
N LEU A 126 -1.46 -1.07 5.47
CA LEU A 126 -0.78 0.00 4.75
C LEU A 126 0.66 -0.37 4.33
N ASN A 127 1.27 -1.34 4.99
CA ASN A 127 2.59 -1.86 4.61
C ASN A 127 2.58 -2.61 3.26
N PHE A 128 1.40 -2.94 2.74
CA PHE A 128 1.18 -3.55 1.42
C PHE A 128 0.66 -2.57 0.37
N GLN A 129 0.63 -1.28 0.65
CA GLN A 129 0.37 -0.34 -0.43
C GLN A 129 1.39 -0.64 -1.52
N GLU A 130 0.90 -1.03 -2.69
CA GLU A 130 1.71 -1.16 -3.88
C GLU A 130 2.53 0.12 -3.98
N SER A 131 3.84 -0.01 -3.89
CA SER A 131 4.72 1.12 -4.21
C SER A 131 4.24 1.59 -5.57
N GLN A 132 3.71 2.80 -5.66
CA GLN A 132 3.32 3.38 -6.94
C GLN A 132 4.50 3.13 -7.87
N TYR A 133 4.28 2.34 -8.91
CA TYR A 133 5.32 2.03 -9.87
C TYR A 133 5.71 3.33 -10.55
N VAL A 134 6.77 3.92 -10.05
CA VAL A 134 7.34 5.12 -10.66
C VAL A 134 8.08 4.64 -11.90
N TYR A 135 7.52 4.97 -13.07
CA TYR A 135 8.20 4.73 -14.34
C TYR A 135 9.46 5.61 -14.37
N PRO A 136 10.65 5.03 -14.42
CA PRO A 136 11.87 5.83 -14.43
C PRO A 136 12.05 6.45 -15.82
N ASP A 137 12.20 7.77 -15.88
CA ASP A 137 12.44 8.52 -17.14
C ASP A 137 13.89 8.37 -17.61
N LEU A 138 14.85 8.26 -16.68
CA LEU A 138 16.26 8.23 -16.98
C LEU A 138 16.95 6.96 -16.44
N LYS A 139 17.91 6.46 -17.21
CA LYS A 139 18.82 5.40 -16.82
C LYS A 139 20.23 5.95 -16.71
N ILE A 140 20.82 5.76 -15.52
CA ILE A 140 22.24 6.11 -15.26
C ILE A 140 23.05 4.81 -15.35
N THR A 141 24.01 4.76 -16.26
CA THR A 141 24.95 3.64 -16.40
C THR A 141 26.37 4.12 -16.16
N LYS A 142 27.16 3.33 -15.43
CA LYS A 142 28.57 3.60 -15.20
C LYS A 142 29.40 2.63 -16.05
N GLU A 143 30.05 3.14 -17.09
CA GLU A 143 30.92 2.41 -17.97
C GLU A 143 32.34 3.05 -17.93
N ASN A 144 33.38 2.25 -17.72
CA ASN A 144 34.78 2.71 -17.72
C ASN A 144 35.04 3.96 -16.85
N ASN A 145 34.47 4.01 -15.66
CA ASN A 145 34.56 5.15 -14.73
C ASN A 145 33.90 6.45 -15.22
N GLN A 146 33.12 6.40 -16.31
CA GLN A 146 32.33 7.52 -16.79
C GLN A 146 30.83 7.21 -16.54
N THR A 147 30.13 8.20 -16.03
CA THR A 147 28.67 8.11 -15.83
C THR A 147 27.97 8.54 -17.12
N LYS A 148 27.12 7.68 -17.66
CA LYS A 148 26.32 7.97 -18.84
C LYS A 148 24.86 8.01 -18.46
N ILE A 149 24.19 9.12 -18.77
CA ILE A 149 22.77 9.34 -18.56
C ILE A 149 22.06 9.17 -19.88
N SER A 150 20.99 8.38 -19.90
CA SER A 150 20.19 8.15 -21.11
C SER A 150 18.72 8.00 -20.77
N PHE A 151 17.84 8.42 -21.69
CA PHE A 151 16.42 8.12 -21.60
C PHE A 151 16.15 6.64 -21.76
N ILE A 152 15.11 6.15 -21.06
CA ILE A 152 14.60 4.82 -21.27
C ILE A 152 13.66 4.87 -22.48
N GLU A 153 14.22 4.59 -23.66
CA GLU A 153 13.55 4.74 -24.96
C GLU A 153 12.28 3.88 -25.14
N LYS A 154 12.06 2.87 -24.29
CA LYS A 154 10.93 1.95 -24.45
C LYS A 154 9.57 2.61 -24.20
N ASP A 155 9.53 3.63 -23.35
CA ASP A 155 8.30 4.26 -22.91
C ASP A 155 7.99 5.58 -23.63
N PHE A 156 8.93 6.07 -24.44
CA PHE A 156 8.74 7.29 -25.23
C PHE A 156 8.77 7.00 -26.73
N PRO A 157 7.61 6.91 -27.39
CA PRO A 157 7.57 6.72 -28.83
C PRO A 157 8.25 7.90 -29.52
N LYS A 158 9.14 7.62 -30.49
CA LYS A 158 9.77 8.66 -31.32
C LYS A 158 8.71 9.26 -32.25
N ILE A 159 8.13 10.37 -31.81
CA ILE A 159 7.14 11.11 -32.59
C ILE A 159 7.88 11.93 -33.67
N LYS A 160 7.52 11.73 -34.93
CA LYS A 160 8.04 12.52 -36.06
C LYS A 160 6.88 13.09 -36.86
N ILE A 161 7.06 14.33 -37.31
CA ILE A 161 6.12 14.93 -38.26
C ILE A 161 6.61 14.58 -39.67
N ASP A 162 5.72 14.00 -40.48
CA ASP A 162 6.02 13.78 -41.92
C ASP A 162 5.98 15.11 -42.65
N GLU A 163 7.17 15.68 -42.85
CA GLU A 163 7.32 16.96 -43.52
C GLU A 163 6.93 16.89 -45.03
N ALA A 164 7.05 15.73 -45.65
CA ALA A 164 6.66 15.55 -47.04
C ALA A 164 5.14 15.62 -47.17
N LEU A 165 4.43 14.96 -46.30
CA LEU A 165 2.97 15.00 -46.20
C LEU A 165 2.48 16.43 -45.84
N ALA A 166 3.13 17.09 -44.88
CA ALA A 166 2.83 18.45 -44.49
C ALA A 166 3.03 19.46 -45.64
N LYS A 167 4.08 19.29 -46.48
CA LYS A 167 4.34 20.10 -47.65
C LYS A 167 3.33 19.83 -48.78
N ASN A 168 2.96 18.57 -49.01
CA ASN A 168 1.96 18.20 -50.05
C ASN A 168 0.56 18.69 -49.68
N VAL A 169 0.19 18.63 -48.40
CA VAL A 169 -1.07 19.18 -47.88
C VAL A 169 -1.14 20.69 -48.12
N LYS A 170 -0.05 21.43 -47.89
CA LYS A 170 0.03 22.87 -48.16
C LYS A 170 -0.07 23.22 -49.65
N LYS A 171 0.37 22.33 -50.56
CA LYS A 171 0.33 22.57 -52.03
C LYS A 171 -1.02 22.25 -52.67
N ASN A 172 -1.76 21.27 -52.14
CA ASN A 172 -2.91 20.70 -52.88
C ASN A 172 -4.29 21.10 -52.35
N LEU A 173 -4.40 21.89 -51.25
CA LEU A 173 -5.69 22.26 -50.67
C LEU A 173 -6.13 23.67 -51.02
N LYS A 174 -7.35 23.78 -51.53
CA LYS A 174 -8.05 25.06 -51.82
C LYS A 174 -8.27 25.84 -50.50
N ILE A 175 -8.24 27.15 -50.62
CA ILE A 175 -7.99 28.21 -49.64
C ILE A 175 -8.67 28.06 -48.26
N GLU A 176 -9.90 27.55 -48.18
CA GLU A 176 -10.61 27.50 -46.88
C GLU A 176 -10.23 26.32 -45.95
N LYS A 177 -9.88 25.16 -46.52
CA LYS A 177 -9.39 24.00 -45.71
C LYS A 177 -7.90 24.12 -45.32
N ASN A 178 -7.16 25.04 -45.90
CA ASN A 178 -5.74 25.26 -45.66
C ASN A 178 -5.46 25.89 -44.30
N ASN A 179 -6.34 26.72 -43.76
CA ASN A 179 -6.12 27.41 -42.49
C ASN A 179 -6.18 26.42 -41.33
N GLU A 180 -7.20 25.59 -41.26
CA GLU A 180 -7.38 24.61 -40.17
C GLU A 180 -6.25 23.56 -40.14
N LEU A 181 -5.86 23.02 -41.30
CA LEU A 181 -4.75 22.07 -41.40
C LEU A 181 -3.38 22.72 -41.13
N SER A 182 -3.21 23.98 -41.53
CA SER A 182 -2.00 24.74 -41.20
C SER A 182 -1.86 25.01 -39.71
N GLU A 183 -2.96 25.31 -39.01
CA GLU A 183 -3.01 25.46 -37.58
C GLU A 183 -2.66 24.15 -36.87
N LYS A 184 -3.28 23.03 -37.26
CA LYS A 184 -2.98 21.70 -36.67
C LYS A 184 -1.50 21.28 -36.86
N ILE A 185 -0.91 21.59 -38.03
CA ILE A 185 0.52 21.34 -38.28
C ILE A 185 1.38 22.23 -37.37
N SER A 186 0.99 23.48 -37.17
CA SER A 186 1.68 24.41 -36.29
C SER A 186 1.61 23.96 -34.80
N GLU A 187 0.44 23.54 -34.36
CA GLU A 187 0.23 22.96 -33.01
C GLU A 187 1.07 21.69 -32.82
N ALA A 188 1.08 20.78 -33.79
CA ALA A 188 1.89 19.57 -33.74
C ALA A 188 3.40 19.87 -33.64
N LYS A 189 3.89 20.89 -34.37
CA LYS A 189 5.29 21.33 -34.26
C LYS A 189 5.60 21.96 -32.94
N TRP A 190 4.67 22.75 -32.38
CA TRP A 190 4.82 23.32 -31.05
C TRP A 190 4.86 22.27 -30.00
N LEU A 191 3.95 21.27 -30.01
CA LEU A 191 3.94 20.13 -29.09
C LEU A 191 5.25 19.34 -29.17
N LEU A 192 5.76 19.03 -30.36
CA LEU A 192 7.02 18.32 -30.53
C LEU A 192 8.20 19.11 -29.94
N SER A 193 8.23 20.43 -30.17
CA SER A 193 9.24 21.33 -29.61
C SER A 193 9.17 21.37 -28.07
N SER A 194 7.95 21.36 -27.50
CA SER A 194 7.73 21.36 -26.07
C SER A 194 8.18 20.05 -25.42
N ILE A 195 7.90 18.91 -26.07
CA ILE A 195 8.37 17.59 -25.62
C ILE A 195 9.90 17.53 -25.62
N ASN A 196 10.53 17.99 -26.72
CA ASN A 196 12.00 17.99 -26.81
C ASN A 196 12.64 18.87 -25.74
N LYS A 197 12.09 20.09 -25.51
CA LYS A 197 12.59 20.98 -24.45
C LYS A 197 12.44 20.36 -23.06
N ARG A 198 11.32 19.66 -22.78
CA ARG A 198 11.15 18.92 -21.54
C ARG A 198 12.23 17.85 -21.39
N ASN A 199 12.45 17.06 -22.44
CA ASN A 199 13.45 16.01 -22.43
C ASN A 199 14.87 16.55 -22.18
N ASP A 200 15.25 17.65 -22.84
CA ASP A 200 16.52 18.33 -22.65
C ASP A 200 16.67 18.84 -21.20
N THR A 201 15.59 19.33 -20.60
CA THR A 201 15.57 19.80 -19.21
C THR A 201 15.76 18.64 -18.26
N VAL A 202 15.06 17.52 -18.47
CA VAL A 202 15.18 16.30 -17.62
C VAL A 202 16.61 15.73 -17.68
N LEU A 203 17.23 15.71 -18.88
CA LEU A 203 18.63 15.30 -19.01
C LEU A 203 19.58 16.20 -18.22
N LYS A 204 19.42 17.53 -18.33
CA LYS A 204 20.25 18.51 -17.57
C LYS A 204 20.08 18.42 -16.06
N VAL A 205 18.92 18.00 -15.58
CA VAL A 205 18.69 17.77 -14.14
C VAL A 205 19.37 16.47 -13.69
N GLY A 206 19.49 15.49 -14.59
CA GLY A 206 20.17 14.24 -14.33
C GLY A 206 21.70 14.31 -14.36
N GLU A 207 22.27 15.30 -15.00
CA GLU A 207 23.72 15.59 -15.05
C GLU A 207 24.21 16.22 -13.74
#